data_d49d511c5ec59cde146a8de6e0b15a08
#
_entry.id   d49d511c5ec59cde146a8de6e0b15a08
#
_cell.length_a   1.000
_cell.length_b   1.000
_cell.length_c   1.000
_cell.angle_alpha   90.00
_cell.angle_beta   90.00
_cell.angle_gamma   90.00
#
_symmetry.space_group_name_H-M   'P 1'
#
loop_
_entity.id
_entity.type
_entity.pdbx_description
1 polymer ?
#
loop_
_entity_poly.entity_id
_entity_poly.type
_entity_poly.pdbx_seq_one_letter_code
_entity_poly.pdbx_strand_id
1 'polypeptide(L)'
;MPDTLMPDSAVDIHTDVDGSLVVRPHGAMDDHYAVHFRQVLVHAIRKVRPLRLILDLSDVSDVDPINLGTLAALCDLADDHHVIVFMDNSSPAIAGELVTAGVPPQRIRSSA
;
A
#
# COMPACT_ATOMS: atom_id res chain seq x y z
N MET A 1 8.28 -25.04 -1.18
CA MET A 1 7.76 -24.57 -1.05
C MET A 1 7.60 -23.68 -0.61
N PRO A 2 7.46 -23.35 -0.73
CA PRO A 2 7.39 -22.61 -0.23
C PRO A 2 6.89 -21.70 0.23
N ASP A 3 6.82 -21.09 0.11
CA ASP A 3 6.29 -20.21 0.46
C ASP A 3 5.13 -20.24 0.93
N THR A 4 4.94 -20.70 1.05
CA THR A 4 3.82 -20.99 1.81
C THR A 4 3.52 -20.20 3.02
N LEU A 5 4.43 -19.49 3.49
CA LEU A 5 4.26 -18.69 4.68
C LEU A 5 3.32 -17.57 4.48
N MET A 6 3.30 -17.04 3.26
CA MET A 6 2.36 -16.00 2.89
C MET A 6 1.52 -16.48 1.75
N PRO A 7 0.23 -16.39 1.89
CA PRO A 7 -0.63 -16.66 0.76
C PRO A 7 -0.26 -15.71 -0.37
N ASP A 8 0.05 -16.25 -1.50
CA ASP A 8 0.37 -15.42 -2.66
C ASP A 8 -0.77 -14.49 -2.99
N SER A 9 -1.98 -14.88 -2.59
CA SER A 9 -3.16 -14.07 -2.85
C SER A 9 -3.25 -12.83 -1.99
N ALA A 10 -2.37 -12.66 -1.01
CA ALA A 10 -2.47 -11.52 -0.11
C ALA A 10 -2.04 -10.22 -0.78
N VAL A 11 -0.98 -10.26 -1.58
CA VAL A 11 -0.40 -9.06 -2.19
C VAL A 11 0.17 -9.42 -3.55
N ASP A 12 -0.23 -8.69 -4.58
CA ASP A 12 0.41 -8.76 -5.89
C ASP A 12 1.33 -7.56 -6.05
N ILE A 13 2.48 -7.79 -6.66
CA ILE A 13 3.46 -6.74 -6.90
C ILE A 13 3.91 -6.85 -8.35
N HIS A 14 3.85 -5.75 -9.08
CA HIS A 14 4.37 -5.73 -10.45
C HIS A 14 4.89 -4.33 -10.80
N THR A 15 5.74 -4.26 -11.81
CA THR A 15 6.23 -2.99 -12.35
C THR A 15 5.41 -2.65 -13.58
N ASP A 16 4.87 -1.46 -13.61
CA ASP A 16 4.07 -0.98 -14.72
C ASP A 16 4.99 -0.48 -15.83
N VAL A 17 4.40 -0.24 -17.01
CA VAL A 17 5.18 0.17 -18.20
C VAL A 17 5.89 1.50 -18.00
N ASP A 18 5.37 2.37 -17.14
CA ASP A 18 5.98 3.66 -16.86
C ASP A 18 7.04 3.60 -15.74
N GLY A 19 7.34 2.40 -15.24
CA GLY A 19 8.32 2.22 -14.18
C GLY A 19 7.76 2.32 -12.78
N SER A 20 6.46 2.60 -12.61
CA SER A 20 5.84 2.60 -11.29
C SER A 20 5.79 1.19 -10.72
N LEU A 21 6.08 1.06 -9.44
CA LEU A 21 5.90 -0.20 -8.74
C LEU A 21 4.47 -0.22 -8.18
N VAL A 22 3.68 -1.22 -8.57
CA VAL A 22 2.30 -1.36 -8.14
C VAL A 22 2.21 -2.48 -7.12
N VAL A 23 1.66 -2.18 -5.97
CA VAL A 23 1.40 -3.14 -4.90
C VAL A 23 -0.10 -3.23 -4.71
N ARG A 24 -0.65 -4.41 -4.91
CA ARG A 24 -2.09 -4.62 -4.88
C ARG A 24 -2.47 -5.64 -3.81
N PRO A 25 -2.90 -5.16 -2.64
CA PRO A 25 -3.42 -6.06 -1.61
C PRO A 25 -4.82 -6.57 -1.97
N HIS A 26 -5.19 -7.70 -1.40
CA HIS A 26 -6.47 -8.34 -1.66
C HIS A 26 -7.22 -8.59 -0.36
N GLY A 27 -8.53 -8.38 -0.40
CA GLY A 27 -9.43 -8.75 0.67
C GLY A 27 -9.35 -7.83 1.88
N ALA A 28 -9.56 -8.40 3.06
CA ALA A 28 -9.48 -7.67 4.31
C ALA A 28 -8.04 -7.60 4.77
N MET A 29 -7.55 -6.38 4.99
CA MET A 29 -6.20 -6.17 5.49
C MET A 29 -6.25 -6.18 7.02
N ASP A 30 -6.20 -7.37 7.60
CA ASP A 30 -6.29 -7.55 9.04
C ASP A 30 -4.91 -7.56 9.71
N ASP A 31 -4.88 -7.84 11.02
CA ASP A 31 -3.65 -7.79 11.79
C ASP A 31 -2.66 -8.92 11.46
N HIS A 32 -3.14 -10.04 10.95
CA HIS A 32 -2.25 -11.13 10.51
C HIS A 32 -1.41 -10.73 9.31
N TYR A 33 -1.87 -9.76 8.60
CA TYR A 33 -1.30 -9.25 7.38
C TYR A 33 -0.22 -8.20 7.66
N ALA A 34 -0.32 -7.54 8.81
CA ALA A 34 0.34 -6.26 9.06
C ALA A 34 1.86 -6.32 8.98
N VAL A 35 2.48 -7.34 9.58
CA VAL A 35 3.95 -7.40 9.63
C VAL A 35 4.53 -7.61 8.24
N HIS A 36 4.00 -8.57 7.52
CA HIS A 36 4.50 -8.87 6.18
C HIS A 36 4.24 -7.69 5.23
N PHE A 37 3.07 -7.10 5.31
CA PHE A 37 2.71 -5.97 4.46
C PHE A 37 3.67 -4.81 4.69
N ARG A 38 3.94 -4.50 5.96
CA ARG A 38 4.88 -3.43 6.29
C ARG A 38 6.28 -3.75 5.75
N GLN A 39 6.73 -5.00 5.87
CA GLN A 39 8.03 -5.40 5.35
C GLN A 39 8.12 -5.22 3.84
N VAL A 40 7.07 -5.60 3.11
CA VAL A 40 7.01 -5.42 1.67
C VAL A 40 7.15 -3.94 1.30
N LEU A 41 6.39 -3.09 1.96
CA LEU A 41 6.39 -1.67 1.66
C LEU A 41 7.72 -1.00 2.01
N VAL A 42 8.28 -1.31 3.17
CA VAL A 42 9.56 -0.74 3.59
C VAL A 42 10.67 -1.19 2.63
N HIS A 43 10.66 -2.46 2.23
CA HIS A 43 11.62 -2.96 1.25
C HIS A 43 11.49 -2.22 -0.07
N ALA A 44 10.27 -2.02 -0.54
CA ALA A 44 10.04 -1.30 -1.80
C ALA A 44 10.62 0.12 -1.74
N ILE A 45 10.39 0.83 -0.65
CA ILE A 45 10.88 2.20 -0.51
C ILE A 45 12.40 2.24 -0.38
N ARG A 46 12.98 1.39 0.46
CA ARG A 46 14.39 1.48 0.81
C ARG A 46 15.31 0.82 -0.19
N LYS A 47 14.87 -0.28 -0.80
CA LYS A 47 15.75 -1.10 -1.64
C LYS A 47 15.43 -0.99 -3.11
N VAL A 48 14.16 -1.03 -3.48
CA VAL A 48 13.76 -0.93 -4.88
C VAL A 48 13.81 0.53 -5.34
N ARG A 49 13.33 1.43 -4.53
CA ARG A 49 13.35 2.88 -4.77
C ARG A 49 12.75 3.27 -6.12
N PRO A 50 11.50 2.89 -6.38
CA PRO A 50 10.85 3.32 -7.61
C PRO A 50 10.59 4.82 -7.56
N LEU A 51 10.43 5.44 -8.72
CA LEU A 51 10.00 6.84 -8.74
C LEU A 51 8.62 6.98 -8.12
N ARG A 52 7.72 6.04 -8.41
CA ARG A 52 6.38 6.02 -7.86
C ARG A 52 6.07 4.63 -7.31
N LEU A 53 5.44 4.63 -6.16
CA LEU A 53 4.88 3.42 -5.55
C LEU A 53 3.37 3.62 -5.50
N ILE A 54 2.63 2.73 -6.15
CA ILE A 54 1.19 2.83 -6.23
C ILE A 54 0.59 1.68 -5.42
N LEU A 55 -0.18 2.03 -4.40
CA LEU A 55 -1.00 1.07 -3.66
C LEU A 55 -2.35 1.03 -4.36
N ASP A 56 -2.61 -0.07 -5.06
CA ASP A 56 -3.91 -0.26 -5.72
C ASP A 56 -4.84 -0.96 -4.76
N LEU A 57 -5.79 -0.22 -4.22
CA LEU A 57 -6.70 -0.68 -3.18
C LEU A 57 -8.06 -1.13 -3.74
N SER A 58 -8.13 -1.35 -5.05
CA SER A 58 -9.40 -1.71 -5.69
C SER A 58 -9.98 -3.03 -5.19
N ASP A 59 -9.13 -3.94 -4.72
CA ASP A 59 -9.55 -5.25 -4.24
C ASP A 59 -9.53 -5.37 -2.72
N VAL A 60 -9.44 -4.27 -2.03
CA VAL A 60 -9.41 -4.23 -0.56
C VAL A 60 -10.82 -3.96 -0.05
N SER A 61 -11.30 -4.85 0.81
CA SER A 61 -12.64 -4.73 1.38
C SER A 61 -12.65 -3.98 2.71
N ASP A 62 -11.55 -4.04 3.45
CA ASP A 62 -11.45 -3.45 4.78
C ASP A 62 -10.00 -3.28 5.16
N VAL A 63 -9.69 -2.33 6.03
CA VAL A 63 -8.33 -2.08 6.50
C VAL A 63 -8.34 -1.93 8.02
N ASP A 64 -7.62 -2.81 8.69
CA ASP A 64 -7.47 -2.75 10.14
C ASP A 64 -6.68 -1.48 10.53
N PRO A 65 -6.97 -0.87 11.68
CA PRO A 65 -6.25 0.33 12.13
C PRO A 65 -4.73 0.21 12.12
N ILE A 66 -4.18 -0.97 12.41
CA ILE A 66 -2.72 -1.15 12.38
C ILE A 66 -2.18 -0.97 10.95
N ASN A 67 -2.91 -1.43 9.96
CA ASN A 67 -2.51 -1.25 8.56
C ASN A 67 -2.73 0.17 8.08
N LEU A 68 -3.76 0.85 8.57
CA LEU A 68 -3.96 2.28 8.29
C LEU A 68 -2.78 3.09 8.80
N GLY A 69 -2.31 2.80 10.01
CA GLY A 69 -1.13 3.46 10.55
C GLY A 69 0.12 3.22 9.72
N THR A 70 0.28 1.99 9.24
CA THR A 70 1.40 1.66 8.34
C THR A 70 1.35 2.47 7.07
N LEU A 71 0.17 2.61 6.46
CA LEU A 71 0.02 3.36 5.22
C LEU A 71 0.31 4.84 5.43
N ALA A 72 -0.13 5.40 6.56
CA ALA A 72 0.18 6.79 6.87
C ALA A 72 1.68 6.99 7.06
N ALA A 73 2.34 6.10 7.80
CA ALA A 73 3.78 6.20 8.03
C ALA A 73 4.58 5.99 6.74
N LEU A 74 4.05 5.20 5.82
CA LEU A 74 4.70 4.96 4.54
C LEU A 74 4.91 6.25 3.75
N CYS A 75 3.97 7.18 3.82
CA CYS A 75 4.09 8.44 3.11
C CYS A 75 5.31 9.24 3.59
N ASP A 76 5.55 9.26 4.89
CA ASP A 76 6.73 9.97 5.44
C ASP A 76 8.02 9.27 5.05
N LEU A 77 8.05 7.94 5.14
CA LEU A 77 9.22 7.17 4.75
C LEU A 77 9.53 7.37 3.27
N ALA A 78 8.51 7.37 2.44
CA ALA A 78 8.67 7.57 1.00
C ALA A 78 9.23 8.96 0.69
N ASP A 79 8.74 9.97 1.36
CA ASP A 79 9.24 11.34 1.19
C ASP A 79 10.73 11.41 1.54
N ASP A 80 11.17 10.74 2.60
CA ASP A 80 12.57 10.70 3.00
C ASP A 80 13.45 10.04 1.94
N HIS A 81 12.90 9.16 1.13
CA HIS A 81 13.63 8.43 0.11
C HIS A 81 13.32 8.91 -1.32
N HIS A 82 12.59 10.02 -1.44
CA HIS A 82 12.22 10.61 -2.74
C HIS A 82 11.38 9.66 -3.59
N VAL A 83 10.53 8.89 -2.96
CA VAL A 83 9.57 8.02 -3.64
C VAL A 83 8.19 8.65 -3.50
N ILE A 84 7.47 8.78 -4.61
CA ILE A 84 6.12 9.32 -4.59
C ILE A 84 5.15 8.17 -4.41
N VAL A 85 4.33 8.25 -3.36
CA VAL A 85 3.33 7.22 -3.07
C VAL A 85 1.95 7.73 -3.43
N PHE A 86 1.18 6.88 -4.12
CA PHE A 86 -0.24 7.10 -4.35
C PHE A 86 -1.03 5.90 -3.84
N MET A 87 -2.22 6.17 -3.34
CA MET A 87 -3.18 5.15 -2.91
C MET A 87 -4.38 5.27 -3.83
N ASP A 88 -4.52 4.29 -4.72
CA ASP A 88 -5.46 4.35 -5.82
C ASP A 88 -6.66 3.45 -5.62
N ASN A 89 -7.82 3.91 -6.07
CA ASN A 89 -9.01 3.08 -6.24
C ASN A 89 -9.59 2.55 -4.93
N SER A 90 -9.35 3.20 -3.81
CA SER A 90 -9.99 2.81 -2.55
C SER A 90 -11.48 3.17 -2.59
N SER A 91 -12.28 2.43 -1.82
CA SER A 91 -13.67 2.81 -1.61
C SER A 91 -13.73 4.16 -0.88
N PRO A 92 -14.87 4.88 -0.98
CA PRO A 92 -15.00 6.14 -0.23
C PRO A 92 -14.81 5.96 1.27
N ALA A 93 -15.27 4.85 1.84
CA ALA A 93 -15.10 4.57 3.25
C ALA A 93 -13.64 4.43 3.63
N ILE A 94 -12.89 3.65 2.86
CA ILE A 94 -11.45 3.44 3.11
C ILE A 94 -10.69 4.75 2.88
N ALA A 95 -11.05 5.51 1.86
CA ALA A 95 -10.40 6.81 1.62
C ALA A 95 -10.56 7.73 2.84
N GLY A 96 -11.74 7.76 3.43
CA GLY A 96 -11.97 8.55 4.65
C GLY A 96 -11.13 8.06 5.82
N GLU A 97 -11.00 6.74 5.97
CA GLU A 97 -10.17 6.16 7.04
C GLU A 97 -8.69 6.49 6.85
N LEU A 98 -8.23 6.48 5.61
CA LEU A 98 -6.84 6.83 5.30
C LEU A 98 -6.55 8.28 5.69
N VAL A 99 -7.43 9.19 5.34
CA VAL A 99 -7.27 10.61 5.72
C VAL A 99 -7.25 10.75 7.24
N THR A 100 -8.16 10.10 7.92
CA THR A 100 -8.23 10.14 9.39
C THR A 100 -6.95 9.60 10.01
N ALA A 101 -6.33 8.60 9.39
CA ALA A 101 -5.09 8.01 9.90
C ALA A 101 -3.85 8.88 9.63
N GLY A 102 -3.97 9.89 8.77
CA GLY A 102 -2.86 10.80 8.50
C GLY A 102 -2.32 10.75 7.08
N VAL A 103 -2.94 10.00 6.18
CA VAL A 103 -2.51 9.99 4.77
C VAL A 103 -2.93 11.33 4.15
N PRO A 104 -1.99 12.06 3.52
CA PRO A 104 -2.35 13.32 2.87
C PRO A 104 -3.39 13.08 1.77
N PRO A 105 -4.45 13.88 1.72
CA PRO A 105 -5.51 13.67 0.74
C PRO A 105 -5.04 13.65 -0.72
N GLN A 106 -4.01 14.41 -1.04
CA GLN A 106 -3.49 14.48 -2.40
C GLN A 106 -2.81 13.17 -2.85
N ARG A 107 -2.52 12.26 -1.89
CA ARG A 107 -1.96 10.95 -2.21
C ARG A 107 -3.04 9.93 -2.53
N ILE A 108 -4.30 10.25 -2.27
CA ILE A 108 -5.41 9.33 -2.47
C ILE A 108 -6.07 9.68 -3.80
N ARG A 109 -6.11 8.72 -4.72
CA ARG A 109 -6.65 8.95 -6.05
C ARG A 109 -7.80 8.01 -6.34
N SER A 110 -8.82 8.53 -6.97
CA SER A 110 -9.98 7.77 -7.39
C SER A 110 -9.90 7.51 -8.89
N SER A 111 -10.39 6.35 -9.31
CA SER A 111 -10.41 6.01 -10.73
C SER A 111 -11.59 6.60 -11.47
N ALA A 112 -12.52 7.20 -10.77
CA ALA A 112 -13.75 7.68 -11.39
C ALA A 112 -13.53 8.86 -12.33
#